data_863ec01121a1df101113580b921f7380
#
_entry.id   863ec01121a1df101113580b921f7380
#
_cell.length_a   1.000
_cell.length_b   1.000
_cell.length_c   1.000
_cell.angle_alpha   90.00
_cell.angle_beta   90.00
_cell.angle_gamma   90.00
#
_symmetry.space_group_name_H-M   'P 1'
#
loop_
_entity.id
_entity.type
_entity.pdbx_description
1 polymer ?
#
loop_
_entity_poly.entity_id
_entity_poly.type
_entity_poly.pdbx_seq_one_letter_code
_entity_poly.pdbx_strand_id
1 'polypeptide(L)'
;MYFILTHYKLALLGISALLAVCGLLMLGSGRSKLGLGYLIREYWEMRREWNLGLLVLAVLLLNCFFIPAEARLHASAGIAMNSNLASQGLNPNGTRFNQTDILNDEILEQAIERGALEDVTVRDLKRTIQVRPVVQGSSSSYFISTQFSVRYNADEETMHQDGEKLLNLVTQTYREWFVKEYSSNTSALKMDFSKLENQDYLDSCSFLTCAANSVGEYMSNMSSGEPAFRSSVNGETFQSVSSQAYEVANTLVETLKAYVLEEGISRDAAQYISRLNVANVFLNFDAQKAAASNENTLEAISMYENDMARIVLVPTYDTNNQFYMSQTRIGVDDFAANADHYADEKVSIYGDIADNTHIIEQFSVGVQGDGADAKADALIDRIEQELVRIAGQAEELVKEYNARQANNYMTITISSVERQAKSLAVNIAVLTLLFDIGLRLCWFALHEGRRRRWPA
;
A
#
# COMPACT_ATOMS: atom_id res chain seq x y z
N MET A 1 -9.11 29.47 28.52
CA MET A 1 -8.09 29.78 27.50
C MET A 1 -8.48 29.23 26.13
N TYR A 2 -8.86 27.94 26.00
CA TYR A 2 -9.36 27.30 24.78
C TYR A 2 -10.51 28.06 24.09
N PHE A 3 -11.53 28.46 24.85
CA PHE A 3 -12.66 29.24 24.32
C PHE A 3 -12.24 30.58 23.69
N ILE A 4 -11.28 31.28 24.31
CA ILE A 4 -10.75 32.55 23.77
C ILE A 4 -9.95 32.29 22.50
N LEU A 5 -9.13 31.24 22.45
CA LEU A 5 -8.31 30.87 21.29
C LEU A 5 -9.14 30.42 20.10
N THR A 6 -10.27 29.74 20.32
CA THR A 6 -11.16 29.26 19.24
C THR A 6 -12.15 30.31 18.75
N HIS A 7 -12.57 31.24 19.62
CA HIS A 7 -13.65 32.20 19.30
C HIS A 7 -13.17 33.65 19.15
N TYR A 8 -11.86 33.94 19.35
CA TYR A 8 -11.34 35.30 19.28
C TYR A 8 -11.60 35.98 17.92
N LYS A 9 -11.57 35.21 16.82
CA LYS A 9 -11.88 35.73 15.47
C LYS A 9 -13.31 36.28 15.38
N LEU A 10 -14.26 35.52 15.91
CA LEU A 10 -15.66 35.91 15.96
C LEU A 10 -15.90 37.11 16.89
N ALA A 11 -15.23 37.12 18.04
CA ALA A 11 -15.33 38.24 18.99
C ALA A 11 -14.75 39.54 18.41
N LEU A 12 -13.55 39.50 17.81
CA LEU A 12 -12.96 40.66 17.16
C LEU A 12 -13.76 41.16 15.97
N LEU A 13 -14.30 40.25 15.15
CA LEU A 13 -15.17 40.60 14.02
C LEU A 13 -16.47 41.25 14.50
N GLY A 14 -17.11 40.73 15.55
CA GLY A 14 -18.30 41.29 16.16
C GLY A 14 -18.09 42.71 16.72
N ILE A 15 -16.99 42.91 17.46
CA ILE A 15 -16.62 44.22 18.05
C ILE A 15 -16.26 45.21 16.95
N SER A 16 -15.50 44.83 15.93
CA SER A 16 -15.14 45.74 14.82
C SER A 16 -16.35 46.13 13.98
N ALA A 17 -17.26 45.18 13.70
CA ALA A 17 -18.53 45.47 13.00
C ALA A 17 -19.43 46.43 13.80
N LEU A 18 -19.54 46.18 15.10
CA LEU A 18 -20.37 47.04 15.98
C LEU A 18 -19.82 48.46 16.08
N LEU A 19 -18.49 48.63 16.15
CA LEU A 19 -17.86 49.96 16.13
C LEU A 19 -17.99 50.66 14.78
N ALA A 20 -17.85 49.94 13.67
CA ALA A 20 -18.08 50.50 12.34
C ALA A 20 -19.53 50.96 12.13
N VAL A 21 -20.49 50.16 12.57
CA VAL A 21 -21.94 50.53 12.51
C VAL A 21 -22.23 51.72 13.41
N CYS A 22 -21.74 51.75 14.64
CA CYS A 22 -21.87 52.90 15.53
C CYS A 22 -21.24 54.16 14.94
N GLY A 23 -20.04 54.04 14.34
CA GLY A 23 -19.38 55.18 13.68
C GLY A 23 -20.18 55.71 12.48
N LEU A 24 -20.73 54.84 11.64
CA LEU A 24 -21.56 55.19 10.50
C LEU A 24 -22.90 55.83 10.93
N LEU A 25 -23.55 55.30 11.96
CA LEU A 25 -24.78 55.85 12.51
C LEU A 25 -24.59 57.25 13.11
N MET A 26 -23.44 57.46 13.80
CA MET A 26 -23.09 58.78 14.34
C MET A 26 -22.79 59.81 13.24
N LEU A 27 -22.11 59.37 12.16
CA LEU A 27 -21.87 60.25 10.99
C LEU A 27 -23.15 60.55 10.20
N GLY A 28 -24.03 59.53 10.06
CA GLY A 28 -25.33 59.71 9.34
C GLY A 28 -26.35 60.56 10.09
N SER A 29 -26.28 60.62 11.43
CA SER A 29 -27.20 61.46 12.24
C SER A 29 -26.82 62.95 12.28
N GLY A 30 -25.58 63.28 11.88
CA GLY A 30 -25.08 64.64 11.83
C GLY A 30 -25.21 65.26 10.44
N ARG A 31 -26.06 66.28 10.25
CA ARG A 31 -26.15 67.10 9.02
C ARG A 31 -24.84 67.87 8.78
N SER A 32 -23.70 67.23 8.59
CA SER A 32 -22.38 67.89 8.36
C SER A 32 -22.00 67.84 6.89
N LYS A 33 -21.92 68.99 6.25
CA LYS A 33 -21.31 69.19 4.93
C LYS A 33 -19.76 69.14 5.05
N LEU A 34 -19.21 68.14 5.70
CA LEU A 34 -17.75 67.97 5.85
C LEU A 34 -17.23 67.20 4.62
N GLY A 35 -16.36 67.86 3.85
CA GLY A 35 -15.73 67.24 2.70
C GLY A 35 -14.79 66.12 3.14
N LEU A 36 -14.71 65.07 2.34
CA LEU A 36 -13.90 63.88 2.55
C LEU A 36 -12.41 64.25 2.84
N GLY A 37 -11.92 65.36 2.25
CA GLY A 37 -10.55 65.85 2.46
C GLY A 37 -10.28 66.36 3.87
N TYR A 38 -11.28 66.98 4.53
CA TYR A 38 -11.16 67.39 5.92
C TYR A 38 -11.10 66.21 6.87
N LEU A 39 -11.91 65.19 6.63
CA LEU A 39 -11.88 63.95 7.41
C LEU A 39 -10.55 63.21 7.30
N ILE A 40 -9.96 63.16 6.11
CA ILE A 40 -8.65 62.52 5.87
C ILE A 40 -7.56 63.32 6.57
N ARG A 41 -7.59 64.66 6.50
CA ARG A 41 -6.56 65.51 7.14
C ARG A 41 -6.59 65.38 8.66
N GLU A 42 -7.77 65.48 9.29
CA GLU A 42 -7.95 65.31 10.74
C GLU A 42 -7.60 63.93 11.24
N TYR A 43 -7.87 62.88 10.42
CA TYR A 43 -7.45 61.52 10.68
C TYR A 43 -5.94 61.39 10.76
N TRP A 44 -5.19 62.05 9.87
CA TRP A 44 -3.71 62.00 9.86
C TRP A 44 -3.09 62.86 10.97
N GLU A 45 -3.68 63.93 11.39
CA GLU A 45 -3.19 64.81 12.46
C GLU A 45 -3.45 64.22 13.86
N MET A 46 -4.38 63.25 13.97
CA MET A 46 -4.75 62.63 15.22
C MET A 46 -3.70 61.63 15.70
N ARG A 47 -2.76 62.05 16.53
CA ARG A 47 -1.80 61.23 17.33
C ARG A 47 -1.20 60.06 16.59
N ARG A 48 -0.45 60.31 15.58
CA ARG A 48 0.29 59.34 14.76
C ARG A 48 1.12 58.33 15.59
N GLU A 49 1.72 58.79 16.70
CA GLU A 49 2.57 57.98 17.57
C GLU A 49 1.77 56.91 18.35
N TRP A 50 0.55 57.23 18.77
CA TRP A 50 -0.33 56.28 19.48
C TRP A 50 -0.78 55.10 18.62
N ASN A 51 -0.96 55.35 17.37
CA ASN A 51 -1.44 54.35 16.43
C ASN A 51 -0.32 53.40 15.98
N LEU A 52 0.87 53.92 15.80
CA LEU A 52 2.07 53.09 15.56
C LEU A 52 2.34 52.19 16.77
N GLY A 53 2.22 52.69 17.98
CA GLY A 53 2.38 51.95 19.22
C GLY A 53 1.30 50.81 19.37
N LEU A 54 0.05 51.10 19.08
CA LEU A 54 -1.03 50.10 19.10
C LEU A 54 -0.86 49.03 18.03
N LEU A 55 -0.41 49.39 16.83
CA LEU A 55 -0.14 48.47 15.75
C LEU A 55 1.05 47.57 16.05
N VAL A 56 2.13 48.14 16.60
CA VAL A 56 3.32 47.38 17.06
C VAL A 56 2.93 46.45 18.21
N LEU A 57 2.14 46.91 19.19
CA LEU A 57 1.67 46.09 20.29
C LEU A 57 0.76 44.94 19.80
N ALA A 58 -0.16 45.21 18.86
CA ALA A 58 -1.00 44.20 18.27
C ALA A 58 -0.20 43.12 17.53
N VAL A 59 0.81 43.53 16.74
CA VAL A 59 1.70 42.61 16.03
C VAL A 59 2.57 41.81 17.01
N LEU A 60 3.09 42.42 18.08
CA LEU A 60 3.85 41.73 19.10
C LEU A 60 3.00 40.72 19.89
N LEU A 61 1.81 41.08 20.31
CA LEU A 61 0.89 40.19 21.01
C LEU A 61 0.49 39.04 20.11
N LEU A 62 0.30 39.27 18.82
CA LEU A 62 0.00 38.28 17.82
C LEU A 62 1.13 37.28 17.66
N ASN A 63 2.36 37.74 17.51
CA ASN A 63 3.54 36.89 17.38
C ASN A 63 3.85 36.12 18.65
N CYS A 64 3.68 36.71 19.82
CA CYS A 64 4.08 36.09 21.09
C CYS A 64 3.04 35.11 21.65
N PHE A 65 1.75 35.32 21.39
CA PHE A 65 0.71 34.52 22.04
C PHE A 65 -0.19 33.74 21.07
N PHE A 66 -0.67 34.35 19.99
CA PHE A 66 -1.69 33.72 19.14
C PHE A 66 -1.10 32.74 18.11
N ILE A 67 -0.01 33.09 17.45
CA ILE A 67 0.60 32.24 16.43
C ILE A 67 1.10 30.92 17.00
N PRO A 68 1.91 30.90 18.10
CA PRO A 68 2.32 29.66 18.73
C PRO A 68 1.16 28.85 19.31
N ALA A 69 0.15 29.49 19.85
CA ALA A 69 -1.02 28.80 20.41
C ALA A 69 -1.88 28.15 19.32
N GLU A 70 -2.12 28.86 18.22
CA GLU A 70 -2.84 28.31 17.07
C GLU A 70 -2.05 27.17 16.39
N ALA A 71 -0.72 27.28 16.36
CA ALA A 71 0.17 26.23 15.87
C ALA A 71 0.04 24.91 16.65
N ARG A 72 -0.22 25.01 17.94
CA ARG A 72 -0.45 23.83 18.80
C ARG A 72 -1.84 23.24 18.63
N LEU A 73 -2.84 24.07 18.30
CA LEU A 73 -4.21 23.66 18.22
C LEU A 73 -4.58 23.01 16.88
N HIS A 74 -3.89 23.37 15.81
CA HIS A 74 -4.23 22.91 14.46
C HIS A 74 -2.97 22.55 13.67
N ALA A 75 -2.92 21.33 13.19
CA ALA A 75 -1.89 20.86 12.28
C ALA A 75 -2.54 20.07 11.14
N SER A 76 -1.90 20.04 9.97
CA SER A 76 -2.38 19.23 8.85
C SER A 76 -1.22 18.58 8.10
N ALA A 77 -1.40 17.31 7.73
CA ALA A 77 -0.50 16.58 6.87
C ALA A 77 -1.24 16.13 5.62
N GLY A 78 -0.62 16.30 4.46
CA GLY A 78 -1.06 15.68 3.22
C GLY A 78 -0.31 14.36 3.03
N ILE A 79 -1.02 13.30 2.74
CA ILE A 79 -0.44 11.99 2.43
C ILE A 79 -0.85 11.64 1.00
N ALA A 80 0.13 11.37 0.14
CA ALA A 80 -0.06 10.92 -1.21
C ALA A 80 0.49 9.50 -1.36
N MET A 81 -0.35 8.59 -1.85
CA MET A 81 0.03 7.21 -2.18
C MET A 81 0.57 7.16 -3.59
N ASN A 82 1.80 6.70 -3.77
CA ASN A 82 2.53 6.74 -5.03
C ASN A 82 2.73 5.35 -5.67
N SER A 83 2.19 4.27 -5.05
CA SER A 83 2.30 2.93 -5.63
C SER A 83 1.52 2.84 -6.95
N ASN A 84 1.98 2.02 -7.89
CA ASN A 84 1.32 1.80 -9.18
C ASN A 84 -0.13 1.30 -9.03
N LEU A 85 -0.41 0.57 -7.94
CA LEU A 85 -1.72 0.03 -7.63
C LEU A 85 -2.64 1.03 -6.89
N ALA A 86 -2.11 2.16 -6.41
CA ALA A 86 -2.88 3.14 -5.65
C ALA A 86 -4.04 3.74 -6.46
N SER A 87 -3.87 3.97 -7.77
CA SER A 87 -4.94 4.45 -8.66
C SER A 87 -6.11 3.46 -8.79
N GLN A 88 -5.88 2.19 -8.48
CA GLN A 88 -6.88 1.13 -8.45
C GLN A 88 -7.48 0.94 -7.04
N GLY A 89 -7.06 1.72 -6.06
CA GLY A 89 -7.48 1.59 -4.66
C GLY A 89 -6.85 0.41 -3.94
N LEU A 90 -5.67 -0.03 -4.38
CA LEU A 90 -4.97 -1.17 -3.83
C LEU A 90 -3.63 -0.76 -3.19
N ASN A 91 -3.26 -1.48 -2.14
CA ASN A 91 -1.94 -1.42 -1.52
C ASN A 91 -0.89 -2.11 -2.41
N PRO A 92 0.41 -1.91 -2.16
CA PRO A 92 1.47 -2.59 -2.94
C PRO A 92 1.36 -4.12 -2.97
N ASN A 93 0.83 -4.75 -1.93
CA ASN A 93 0.60 -6.20 -1.85
C ASN A 93 -0.73 -6.67 -2.49
N GLY A 94 -1.47 -5.77 -3.19
CA GLY A 94 -2.73 -6.08 -3.85
C GLY A 94 -3.96 -6.07 -2.94
N THR A 95 -3.82 -5.84 -1.65
CA THR A 95 -4.97 -5.70 -0.74
C THR A 95 -5.66 -4.35 -0.92
N ARG A 96 -6.93 -4.26 -0.51
CA ARG A 96 -7.69 -3.01 -0.65
C ARG A 96 -7.16 -1.92 0.27
N PHE A 97 -6.88 -0.75 -0.30
CA PHE A 97 -6.45 0.42 0.47
C PHE A 97 -7.59 1.01 1.31
N ASN A 98 -7.28 1.34 2.56
CA ASN A 98 -8.20 2.02 3.46
C ASN A 98 -7.50 3.25 4.09
N GLN A 99 -7.98 4.44 3.78
CA GLN A 99 -7.42 5.70 4.26
C GLN A 99 -7.53 5.89 5.79
N THR A 100 -8.42 5.15 6.46
CA THR A 100 -8.62 5.24 7.91
C THR A 100 -7.66 4.35 8.70
N ASP A 101 -6.83 3.54 8.05
CA ASP A 101 -5.85 2.67 8.71
C ASP A 101 -4.88 3.45 9.60
N ILE A 102 -4.59 4.72 9.27
CA ILE A 102 -3.78 5.61 10.11
C ILE A 102 -4.37 5.82 11.52
N LEU A 103 -5.67 5.56 11.72
CA LEU A 103 -6.37 5.61 13.00
C LEU A 103 -6.44 4.26 13.69
N ASN A 104 -5.71 3.25 13.23
CA ASN A 104 -5.63 1.95 13.89
C ASN A 104 -5.03 2.10 15.29
N ASP A 105 -5.57 1.33 16.23
CA ASP A 105 -5.15 1.37 17.64
C ASP A 105 -3.65 1.09 17.78
N GLU A 106 -3.13 0.08 17.08
CA GLU A 106 -1.72 -0.27 17.09
C GLU A 106 -0.81 0.91 16.70
N ILE A 107 -1.19 1.67 15.66
CA ILE A 107 -0.42 2.82 15.17
C ILE A 107 -0.44 3.95 16.20
N LEU A 108 -1.61 4.23 16.75
CA LEU A 108 -1.78 5.31 17.72
C LEU A 108 -1.10 4.98 19.06
N GLU A 109 -1.17 3.73 19.52
CA GLU A 109 -0.44 3.25 20.69
C GLU A 109 1.07 3.38 20.52
N GLN A 110 1.61 2.91 19.40
CA GLN A 110 3.03 3.07 19.08
C GLN A 110 3.45 4.54 18.97
N ALA A 111 2.59 5.40 18.45
CA ALA A 111 2.87 6.83 18.37
C ALA A 111 2.89 7.47 19.77
N ILE A 112 1.96 7.10 20.66
CA ILE A 112 1.93 7.57 22.06
C ILE A 112 3.21 7.13 22.79
N GLU A 113 3.58 5.85 22.66
CA GLU A 113 4.77 5.28 23.31
C GLU A 113 6.06 5.96 22.82
N ARG A 114 6.24 6.10 21.51
CA ARG A 114 7.42 6.76 20.91
C ARG A 114 7.54 8.23 21.27
N GLY A 115 6.39 8.90 21.37
CA GLY A 115 6.34 10.33 21.73
C GLY A 115 6.42 10.58 23.21
N ALA A 116 6.42 9.54 24.06
CA ALA A 116 6.25 9.64 25.49
C ALA A 116 5.14 10.66 25.85
N LEU A 117 3.98 10.53 25.18
CA LEU A 117 2.87 11.46 25.34
C LEU A 117 2.14 11.13 26.65
N GLU A 118 2.49 11.88 27.70
CA GLU A 118 1.80 11.78 29.00
C GLU A 118 0.38 12.37 28.86
N ASP A 119 -0.58 11.72 29.50
CA ASP A 119 -1.99 12.15 29.58
C ASP A 119 -2.78 12.14 28.24
N VAL A 120 -2.30 11.44 27.21
CA VAL A 120 -3.02 11.27 25.94
C VAL A 120 -3.37 9.82 25.71
N THR A 121 -4.64 9.54 25.42
CA THR A 121 -5.11 8.18 25.11
C THR A 121 -5.36 8.01 23.60
N VAL A 122 -5.40 6.76 23.12
CA VAL A 122 -5.80 6.42 21.74
C VAL A 122 -7.17 7.02 21.41
N ARG A 123 -8.09 7.03 22.36
CA ARG A 123 -9.43 7.60 22.18
C ARG A 123 -9.38 9.10 21.91
N ASP A 124 -8.50 9.82 22.59
CA ASP A 124 -8.34 11.27 22.41
C ASP A 124 -7.76 11.57 21.05
N LEU A 125 -6.77 10.78 20.57
CA LEU A 125 -6.22 10.92 19.23
C LEU A 125 -7.27 10.63 18.16
N LYS A 126 -8.08 9.58 18.30
CA LYS A 126 -9.17 9.27 17.35
C LYS A 126 -10.22 10.38 17.26
N ARG A 127 -10.45 11.09 18.35
CA ARG A 127 -11.40 12.21 18.41
C ARG A 127 -10.82 13.47 17.76
N THR A 128 -9.54 13.73 17.94
CA THR A 128 -8.86 14.95 17.49
C THR A 128 -8.29 14.86 16.09
N ILE A 129 -7.99 13.66 15.59
CA ILE A 129 -7.45 13.44 14.24
C ILE A 129 -8.59 13.12 13.28
N GLN A 130 -8.68 13.89 12.18
CA GLN A 130 -9.64 13.68 11.11
C GLN A 130 -8.91 13.36 9.81
N VAL A 131 -9.36 12.29 9.13
CA VAL A 131 -8.86 11.89 7.83
C VAL A 131 -9.90 12.20 6.76
N ARG A 132 -9.50 12.89 5.70
CA ARG A 132 -10.40 13.25 4.59
C ARG A 132 -9.69 13.02 3.25
N PRO A 133 -10.37 12.40 2.26
CA PRO A 133 -9.83 12.31 0.92
C PRO A 133 -9.70 13.70 0.29
N VAL A 134 -8.65 13.91 -0.50
CA VAL A 134 -8.49 15.10 -1.32
C VAL A 134 -9.14 14.82 -2.67
N VAL A 135 -10.32 15.40 -2.91
CA VAL A 135 -11.04 15.25 -4.17
C VAL A 135 -10.47 16.24 -5.19
N GLN A 136 -9.82 15.71 -6.24
CA GLN A 136 -9.39 16.51 -7.39
C GLN A 136 -10.39 16.28 -8.54
N GLY A 137 -11.20 17.27 -8.87
CA GLY A 137 -12.04 17.26 -10.06
C GLY A 137 -13.55 17.34 -9.84
N SER A 138 -14.28 17.59 -10.90
CA SER A 138 -15.73 17.73 -10.90
C SER A 138 -16.45 16.38 -10.82
N SER A 139 -17.58 16.38 -10.19
CA SER A 139 -18.37 15.30 -9.59
C SER A 139 -18.99 14.23 -10.52
N SER A 140 -18.47 13.94 -11.69
CA SER A 140 -19.15 13.01 -12.62
C SER A 140 -18.42 11.71 -12.95
N SER A 141 -17.20 11.47 -12.44
CA SER A 141 -16.48 10.21 -12.62
C SER A 141 -16.15 9.55 -11.28
N TYR A 142 -16.29 8.24 -11.25
CA TYR A 142 -15.87 7.43 -10.10
C TYR A 142 -14.35 7.61 -9.93
N PHE A 143 -13.94 8.34 -8.89
CA PHE A 143 -12.53 8.67 -8.64
C PHE A 143 -12.09 8.05 -7.33
N ILE A 144 -11.03 7.25 -7.37
CA ILE A 144 -10.36 6.75 -6.17
C ILE A 144 -9.29 7.77 -5.79
N SER A 145 -9.46 8.42 -4.64
CA SER A 145 -8.47 9.38 -4.18
C SER A 145 -7.20 8.66 -3.72
N THR A 146 -6.07 8.96 -4.38
CA THR A 146 -4.73 8.55 -3.95
C THR A 146 -4.11 9.52 -2.95
N GLN A 147 -4.80 10.62 -2.64
CA GLN A 147 -4.35 11.63 -1.71
C GLN A 147 -5.38 11.84 -0.62
N PHE A 148 -4.93 11.97 0.61
CA PHE A 148 -5.77 12.29 1.74
C PHE A 148 -5.09 13.27 2.69
N SER A 149 -5.91 14.05 3.39
CA SER A 149 -5.48 15.02 4.37
C SER A 149 -5.79 14.52 5.77
N VAL A 150 -4.78 14.51 6.61
CA VAL A 150 -4.89 14.19 8.03
C VAL A 150 -4.80 15.50 8.80
N ARG A 151 -5.82 15.82 9.57
CA ARG A 151 -5.89 17.07 10.34
C ARG A 151 -5.99 16.75 11.82
N TYR A 152 -5.15 17.40 12.58
CA TYR A 152 -5.22 17.42 14.03
C TYR A 152 -5.93 18.70 14.49
N ASN A 153 -6.97 18.55 15.30
CA ASN A 153 -7.67 19.67 15.95
C ASN A 153 -7.68 19.36 17.45
N ALA A 154 -6.88 20.08 18.22
CA ALA A 154 -6.81 19.90 19.67
C ALA A 154 -8.16 20.17 20.33
N ASP A 155 -8.46 19.42 21.37
CA ASP A 155 -9.55 19.66 22.31
C ASP A 155 -9.02 20.04 23.71
N GLU A 156 -9.89 20.09 24.71
CA GLU A 156 -9.51 20.50 26.07
C GLU A 156 -8.45 19.55 26.70
N GLU A 157 -8.48 18.26 26.34
CA GLU A 157 -7.59 17.24 26.92
C GLU A 157 -6.24 17.22 26.20
N THR A 158 -6.19 17.51 24.90
CA THR A 158 -4.96 17.46 24.08
C THR A 158 -4.33 18.82 23.79
N MET A 159 -4.90 19.93 24.32
CA MET A 159 -4.48 21.30 24.04
C MET A 159 -3.03 21.59 24.46
N HIS A 160 -2.46 20.82 25.37
CA HIS A 160 -1.07 20.95 25.83
C HIS A 160 -0.05 20.33 24.88
N GLN A 161 -0.51 19.50 23.92
CA GLN A 161 0.36 18.85 22.95
C GLN A 161 0.65 19.75 21.75
N ASP A 162 1.85 19.59 21.20
CA ASP A 162 2.25 20.24 19.96
C ASP A 162 1.69 19.44 18.77
N GLY A 163 0.68 19.97 18.10
CA GLY A 163 -0.04 19.30 17.03
C GLY A 163 0.84 18.96 15.82
N GLU A 164 1.85 19.76 15.50
CA GLU A 164 2.77 19.46 14.39
C GLU A 164 3.67 18.28 14.73
N LYS A 165 4.22 18.26 15.94
CA LYS A 165 5.05 17.13 16.41
C LYS A 165 4.24 15.86 16.53
N LEU A 166 3.04 15.95 17.10
CA LEU A 166 2.13 14.82 17.25
C LEU A 166 1.74 14.25 15.87
N LEU A 167 1.36 15.10 14.93
CA LEU A 167 0.96 14.66 13.60
C LEU A 167 2.14 14.09 12.81
N ASN A 168 3.34 14.65 12.97
CA ASN A 168 4.56 14.08 12.40
C ASN A 168 4.83 12.69 12.95
N LEU A 169 4.71 12.52 14.26
CA LEU A 169 4.90 11.23 14.92
C LEU A 169 3.90 10.18 14.44
N VAL A 170 2.61 10.51 14.40
CA VAL A 170 1.54 9.61 13.92
C VAL A 170 1.75 9.24 12.46
N THR A 171 2.08 10.20 11.60
CA THR A 171 2.28 9.93 10.17
C THR A 171 3.55 9.13 9.89
N GLN A 172 4.63 9.32 10.67
CA GLN A 172 5.84 8.50 10.57
C GLN A 172 5.58 7.06 11.04
N THR A 173 4.90 6.89 12.17
CA THR A 173 4.52 5.56 12.68
C THR A 173 3.60 4.85 11.68
N TYR A 174 2.63 5.56 11.09
CA TYR A 174 1.79 5.00 10.04
C TYR A 174 2.59 4.56 8.82
N ARG A 175 3.58 5.35 8.36
CA ARG A 175 4.42 4.97 7.22
C ARG A 175 5.22 3.69 7.50
N GLU A 176 5.80 3.56 8.68
CA GLU A 176 6.56 2.36 9.07
C GLU A 176 5.65 1.14 9.16
N TRP A 177 4.49 1.30 9.79
CA TRP A 177 3.47 0.26 9.88
C TRP A 177 2.96 -0.14 8.48
N PHE A 178 2.66 0.83 7.61
CA PHE A 178 2.22 0.59 6.25
C PHE A 178 3.24 -0.24 5.45
N VAL A 179 4.51 0.09 5.55
CA VAL A 179 5.58 -0.66 4.89
C VAL A 179 5.67 -2.08 5.43
N LYS A 180 5.59 -2.26 6.74
CA LYS A 180 5.63 -3.59 7.36
C LYS A 180 4.45 -4.46 6.92
N GLU A 181 3.24 -3.88 6.86
CA GLU A 181 2.01 -4.64 6.62
C GLU A 181 1.72 -4.85 5.14
N TYR A 182 2.01 -3.87 4.29
CA TYR A 182 1.52 -3.86 2.91
C TYR A 182 2.59 -3.91 1.83
N SER A 183 3.88 -3.81 2.17
CA SER A 183 4.91 -3.76 1.14
C SER A 183 5.20 -5.11 0.48
N SER A 184 5.10 -6.20 1.23
CA SER A 184 5.33 -7.54 0.70
C SER A 184 4.77 -8.62 1.63
N ASN A 185 4.31 -9.71 1.03
CA ASN A 185 3.92 -10.91 1.78
C ASN A 185 5.13 -11.86 1.84
N THR A 186 5.80 -11.95 2.99
CA THR A 186 6.95 -12.83 3.20
C THR A 186 6.57 -14.25 3.66
N SER A 187 5.28 -14.63 3.56
CA SER A 187 4.83 -15.96 4.00
C SER A 187 5.53 -17.11 3.26
N ALA A 188 5.91 -16.90 1.99
CA ALA A 188 6.65 -17.87 1.20
C ALA A 188 8.08 -18.17 1.74
N LEU A 189 8.63 -17.28 2.57
CA LEU A 189 9.94 -17.45 3.19
C LEU A 189 9.88 -18.17 4.54
N LYS A 190 8.67 -18.39 5.08
CA LYS A 190 8.47 -19.07 6.36
C LYS A 190 8.23 -20.55 6.10
N MET A 191 9.23 -21.37 6.33
CA MET A 191 9.20 -22.81 6.15
C MET A 191 9.12 -23.51 7.51
N ASP A 192 8.26 -24.53 7.60
CA ASP A 192 8.13 -25.37 8.79
C ASP A 192 8.62 -26.78 8.45
N PHE A 193 9.83 -27.09 8.87
CA PHE A 193 10.49 -28.39 8.66
C PHE A 193 10.13 -29.44 9.72
N SER A 194 9.36 -29.08 10.76
CA SER A 194 9.06 -29.99 11.89
C SER A 194 8.36 -31.30 11.48
N LYS A 195 7.79 -31.35 10.30
CA LYS A 195 7.07 -32.51 9.76
C LYS A 195 7.99 -33.53 9.07
N LEU A 196 9.22 -33.11 8.67
CA LEU A 196 10.12 -33.97 7.89
C LEU A 196 10.61 -35.22 8.67
N GLU A 197 10.75 -35.11 9.99
CA GLU A 197 11.15 -36.25 10.84
C GLU A 197 10.21 -37.44 10.72
N ASN A 198 8.96 -37.25 10.40
CA ASN A 198 7.93 -38.30 10.34
C ASN A 198 7.49 -38.62 8.90
N GLN A 199 8.09 -38.01 7.89
CA GLN A 199 7.77 -38.26 6.49
C GLN A 199 8.76 -39.25 5.88
N ASP A 200 8.33 -39.98 4.83
CA ASP A 200 9.24 -40.79 4.04
C ASP A 200 10.25 -39.89 3.29
N TYR A 201 11.45 -40.48 2.98
CA TYR A 201 12.53 -39.74 2.34
C TYR A 201 12.11 -39.08 1.01
N LEU A 202 11.33 -39.77 0.17
CA LEU A 202 10.86 -39.21 -1.10
C LEU A 202 9.80 -38.13 -0.89
N ASP A 203 8.95 -38.24 0.14
CA ASP A 203 8.01 -37.16 0.51
C ASP A 203 8.79 -35.96 1.03
N SER A 204 9.84 -36.18 1.79
CA SER A 204 10.75 -35.11 2.25
C SER A 204 11.44 -34.44 1.06
N CYS A 205 11.91 -35.18 0.05
CA CYS A 205 12.45 -34.61 -1.19
C CYS A 205 11.39 -33.70 -1.87
N SER A 206 10.16 -34.17 -2.00
CA SER A 206 9.07 -33.40 -2.63
C SER A 206 8.77 -32.12 -1.86
N PHE A 207 8.73 -32.17 -0.53
CA PHE A 207 8.54 -31.02 0.32
C PHE A 207 9.70 -30.00 0.18
N LEU A 208 10.94 -30.47 0.22
CA LEU A 208 12.14 -29.63 0.09
C LEU A 208 12.22 -28.96 -1.28
N THR A 209 11.88 -29.70 -2.35
CA THR A 209 11.77 -29.13 -3.70
C THR A 209 10.71 -28.03 -3.76
N CYS A 210 9.52 -28.27 -3.21
CA CYS A 210 8.44 -27.30 -3.16
C CYS A 210 8.84 -26.04 -2.36
N ALA A 211 9.49 -26.21 -1.20
CA ALA A 211 9.99 -25.13 -0.37
C ALA A 211 11.05 -24.28 -1.11
N ALA A 212 12.03 -24.93 -1.73
CA ALA A 212 13.07 -24.26 -2.51
C ALA A 212 12.50 -23.48 -3.71
N ASN A 213 11.59 -24.12 -4.46
CA ASN A 213 10.92 -23.47 -5.59
C ASN A 213 10.06 -22.29 -5.15
N SER A 214 9.37 -22.37 -4.01
CA SER A 214 8.57 -21.25 -3.48
C SER A 214 9.42 -20.02 -3.18
N VAL A 215 10.61 -20.21 -2.57
CA VAL A 215 11.57 -19.13 -2.35
C VAL A 215 12.12 -18.60 -3.66
N GLY A 216 12.50 -19.49 -4.57
CA GLY A 216 13.04 -19.14 -5.89
C GLY A 216 12.05 -18.32 -6.72
N GLU A 217 10.80 -18.74 -6.78
CA GLU A 217 9.74 -18.04 -7.51
C GLU A 217 9.40 -16.68 -6.88
N TYR A 218 9.31 -16.63 -5.54
CA TYR A 218 9.08 -15.36 -4.85
C TYR A 218 10.19 -14.35 -5.17
N MET A 219 11.45 -14.75 -5.09
CA MET A 219 12.60 -13.90 -5.41
C MET A 219 12.64 -13.52 -6.90
N SER A 220 12.31 -14.44 -7.81
CA SER A 220 12.22 -14.19 -9.25
C SER A 220 11.15 -13.13 -9.57
N ASN A 221 9.99 -13.20 -8.92
CA ASN A 221 8.93 -12.22 -9.05
C ASN A 221 9.37 -10.84 -8.57
N MET A 222 10.09 -10.76 -7.44
CA MET A 222 10.69 -9.51 -6.96
C MET A 222 11.73 -8.95 -7.94
N SER A 223 12.56 -9.83 -8.52
CA SER A 223 13.57 -9.46 -9.54
C SER A 223 12.92 -8.90 -10.81
N SER A 224 11.77 -9.43 -11.21
CA SER A 224 11.03 -8.95 -12.39
C SER A 224 10.50 -7.53 -12.20
N GLY A 225 10.14 -7.15 -10.95
CA GLY A 225 9.71 -5.80 -10.61
C GLY A 225 10.86 -4.80 -10.55
N GLU A 226 12.01 -5.21 -10.01
CA GLU A 226 13.18 -4.33 -9.77
C GLU A 226 14.51 -5.08 -10.03
N PRO A 227 14.86 -5.31 -11.29
CA PRO A 227 16.04 -6.13 -11.65
C PRO A 227 17.37 -5.50 -11.25
N ALA A 228 17.40 -4.18 -11.04
CA ALA A 228 18.62 -3.45 -10.68
C ALA A 228 18.86 -3.37 -9.17
N PHE A 229 17.92 -3.87 -8.33
CA PHE A 229 18.08 -3.79 -6.88
C PHE A 229 19.20 -4.71 -6.40
N ARG A 230 20.08 -4.15 -5.57
CA ARG A 230 21.18 -4.84 -4.92
C ARG A 230 21.28 -4.41 -3.47
N SER A 231 21.47 -5.37 -2.57
CA SER A 231 21.72 -5.11 -1.16
C SER A 231 23.02 -4.32 -0.96
N SER A 232 22.95 -3.32 -0.09
CA SER A 232 24.12 -2.58 0.35
C SER A 232 24.93 -3.30 1.42
N VAL A 233 24.34 -4.34 2.05
CA VAL A 233 24.95 -5.06 3.18
C VAL A 233 25.80 -6.23 2.67
N ASN A 234 25.22 -7.08 1.83
CA ASN A 234 25.88 -8.32 1.37
C ASN A 234 26.12 -8.37 -0.14
N GLY A 235 25.62 -7.40 -0.90
CA GLY A 235 25.77 -7.34 -2.35
C GLY A 235 24.89 -8.30 -3.13
N GLU A 236 23.98 -9.02 -2.47
CA GLU A 236 23.04 -9.94 -3.11
C GLU A 236 21.97 -9.18 -3.91
N THR A 237 21.42 -9.88 -4.90
CA THR A 237 20.28 -9.42 -5.71
C THR A 237 19.14 -10.43 -5.59
N PHE A 238 17.92 -10.01 -5.93
CA PHE A 238 16.79 -10.95 -5.97
C PHE A 238 17.07 -12.14 -6.91
N GLN A 239 17.69 -11.88 -8.05
CA GLN A 239 18.05 -12.92 -9.01
C GLN A 239 19.10 -13.89 -8.45
N SER A 240 20.12 -13.41 -7.69
CA SER A 240 21.14 -14.29 -7.12
C SER A 240 20.55 -15.23 -6.06
N VAL A 241 19.66 -14.72 -5.21
CA VAL A 241 18.97 -15.52 -4.19
C VAL A 241 17.99 -16.51 -4.82
N SER A 242 17.26 -16.09 -5.86
CA SER A 242 16.40 -16.97 -6.65
C SER A 242 17.17 -18.13 -7.25
N SER A 243 18.33 -17.85 -7.86
CA SER A 243 19.20 -18.88 -8.46
C SER A 243 19.74 -19.87 -7.43
N GLN A 244 20.12 -19.39 -6.23
CA GLN A 244 20.55 -20.26 -5.12
C GLN A 244 19.42 -21.19 -4.68
N ALA A 245 18.19 -20.70 -4.56
CA ALA A 245 17.06 -21.54 -4.18
C ALA A 245 16.76 -22.61 -5.24
N TYR A 246 16.78 -22.29 -6.51
CA TYR A 246 16.63 -23.28 -7.59
C TYR A 246 17.79 -24.28 -7.66
N GLU A 247 19.01 -23.86 -7.30
CA GLU A 247 20.15 -24.76 -7.21
C GLU A 247 19.94 -25.83 -6.12
N VAL A 248 19.38 -25.44 -4.97
CA VAL A 248 19.01 -26.41 -3.93
C VAL A 248 17.99 -27.41 -4.46
N ALA A 249 16.90 -26.94 -5.12
CA ALA A 249 15.89 -27.84 -5.68
C ALA A 249 16.47 -28.81 -6.73
N ASN A 250 17.20 -28.27 -7.71
CA ASN A 250 17.61 -29.01 -8.89
C ASN A 250 18.93 -29.81 -8.70
N THR A 251 19.69 -29.52 -7.64
CA THR A 251 20.98 -30.17 -7.43
C THR A 251 20.99 -30.94 -6.11
N LEU A 252 20.76 -30.26 -4.98
CA LEU A 252 20.91 -30.92 -3.68
C LEU A 252 19.76 -31.89 -3.41
N VAL A 253 18.52 -31.51 -3.68
CA VAL A 253 17.37 -32.39 -3.46
C VAL A 253 17.36 -33.54 -4.48
N GLU A 254 17.69 -33.30 -5.74
CA GLU A 254 17.80 -34.37 -6.75
C GLU A 254 18.95 -35.35 -6.40
N THR A 255 20.05 -34.86 -5.80
CA THR A 255 21.13 -35.75 -5.29
C THR A 255 20.64 -36.63 -4.15
N LEU A 256 19.87 -36.06 -3.21
CA LEU A 256 19.24 -36.83 -2.14
C LEU A 256 18.25 -37.86 -2.71
N LYS A 257 17.40 -37.48 -3.63
CA LYS A 257 16.40 -38.35 -4.29
C LYS A 257 17.08 -39.49 -5.02
N ALA A 258 18.13 -39.23 -5.79
CA ALA A 258 18.92 -40.25 -6.47
C ALA A 258 19.57 -41.23 -5.46
N TYR A 259 20.13 -40.71 -4.37
CA TYR A 259 20.71 -41.53 -3.30
C TYR A 259 19.68 -42.44 -2.62
N VAL A 260 18.48 -41.86 -2.31
CA VAL A 260 17.37 -42.62 -1.71
C VAL A 260 16.93 -43.79 -2.61
N LEU A 261 16.82 -43.54 -3.92
CA LEU A 261 16.43 -44.54 -4.89
C LEU A 261 17.55 -45.61 -5.12
N GLU A 262 18.80 -45.16 -5.21
CA GLU A 262 19.95 -46.07 -5.41
C GLU A 262 20.11 -47.04 -4.24
N GLU A 263 19.99 -46.57 -3.00
CA GLU A 263 20.12 -47.39 -1.79
C GLU A 263 18.82 -48.10 -1.39
N GLY A 264 17.69 -47.80 -2.03
CA GLY A 264 16.38 -48.35 -1.74
C GLY A 264 15.84 -48.03 -0.35
N ILE A 265 16.15 -46.84 0.18
CA ILE A 265 15.81 -46.43 1.55
C ILE A 265 14.44 -45.79 1.64
N SER A 266 13.65 -46.26 2.62
CA SER A 266 12.36 -45.71 2.97
C SER A 266 12.14 -45.89 4.48
N ARG A 267 11.53 -44.96 5.15
CA ARG A 267 11.16 -45.08 6.58
C ARG A 267 10.05 -46.11 6.80
N ASP A 268 9.12 -46.24 5.84
CA ASP A 268 8.07 -47.26 5.80
C ASP A 268 7.81 -47.69 4.35
N ALA A 269 8.70 -48.52 3.80
CA ALA A 269 8.61 -49.02 2.43
C ALA A 269 7.27 -49.72 2.13
N ALA A 270 6.71 -50.46 3.08
CA ALA A 270 5.45 -51.18 2.88
C ALA A 270 4.27 -50.21 2.67
N GLN A 271 4.20 -49.17 3.51
CA GLN A 271 3.16 -48.13 3.38
C GLN A 271 3.37 -47.33 2.10
N TYR A 272 4.61 -46.96 1.78
CA TYR A 272 4.92 -46.17 0.59
C TYR A 272 4.57 -46.94 -0.69
N ILE A 273 4.97 -48.22 -0.81
CA ILE A 273 4.62 -49.10 -1.93
C ILE A 273 3.10 -49.25 -2.06
N SER A 274 2.40 -49.47 -0.94
CA SER A 274 0.92 -49.55 -0.95
C SER A 274 0.27 -48.28 -1.53
N ARG A 275 0.78 -47.11 -1.14
CA ARG A 275 0.31 -45.82 -1.64
C ARG A 275 0.55 -45.66 -3.14
N LEU A 276 1.74 -46.03 -3.63
CA LEU A 276 2.05 -45.96 -5.06
C LEU A 276 1.20 -46.95 -5.88
N ASN A 277 0.95 -48.15 -5.35
CA ASN A 277 0.05 -49.11 -6.01
C ASN A 277 -1.38 -48.56 -6.14
N VAL A 278 -1.91 -47.91 -5.10
CA VAL A 278 -3.22 -47.25 -5.15
C VAL A 278 -3.20 -46.08 -6.17
N ALA A 279 -2.14 -45.25 -6.18
CA ALA A 279 -1.97 -44.18 -7.17
C ALA A 279 -1.96 -44.74 -8.60
N ASN A 280 -1.25 -45.84 -8.86
CA ASN A 280 -1.20 -46.52 -10.17
C ASN A 280 -2.60 -47.03 -10.61
N VAL A 281 -3.45 -47.48 -9.68
CA VAL A 281 -4.83 -47.85 -10.00
C VAL A 281 -5.62 -46.64 -10.53
N PHE A 282 -5.53 -45.48 -9.86
CA PHE A 282 -6.20 -44.27 -10.33
C PHE A 282 -5.62 -43.75 -11.66
N LEU A 283 -4.31 -43.75 -11.81
CA LEU A 283 -3.63 -43.40 -13.07
C LEU A 283 -4.09 -44.31 -14.22
N ASN A 284 -4.25 -45.62 -13.97
CA ASN A 284 -4.79 -46.52 -14.98
C ASN A 284 -6.24 -46.17 -15.37
N PHE A 285 -7.08 -45.73 -14.44
CA PHE A 285 -8.43 -45.26 -14.80
C PHE A 285 -8.38 -44.00 -15.66
N ASP A 286 -7.51 -43.06 -15.33
CA ASP A 286 -7.32 -41.83 -16.11
C ASP A 286 -6.76 -42.14 -17.51
N ALA A 287 -5.79 -43.05 -17.62
CA ALA A 287 -5.28 -43.53 -18.90
C ALA A 287 -6.36 -44.18 -19.79
N GLN A 288 -7.26 -44.96 -19.17
CA GLN A 288 -8.41 -45.56 -19.88
C GLN A 288 -9.42 -44.49 -20.35
N LYS A 289 -9.67 -43.47 -19.52
CA LYS A 289 -10.50 -42.34 -19.87
C LYS A 289 -9.93 -41.53 -21.03
N ALA A 290 -8.63 -41.21 -20.98
CA ALA A 290 -7.92 -40.52 -22.07
C ALA A 290 -7.94 -41.35 -23.34
N ALA A 291 -7.73 -42.69 -23.25
CA ALA A 291 -7.83 -43.61 -24.39
C ALA A 291 -9.22 -43.60 -25.03
N ALA A 292 -10.28 -43.68 -24.22
CA ALA A 292 -11.66 -43.66 -24.71
C ALA A 292 -12.01 -42.30 -25.33
N SER A 293 -11.54 -41.20 -24.76
CA SER A 293 -11.72 -39.85 -25.32
C SER A 293 -11.00 -39.68 -26.67
N ASN A 294 -9.78 -40.21 -26.79
CA ASN A 294 -9.03 -40.27 -28.05
C ASN A 294 -9.79 -41.08 -29.13
N GLU A 295 -10.25 -42.30 -28.78
CA GLU A 295 -10.98 -43.18 -29.69
C GLU A 295 -12.27 -42.50 -30.19
N ASN A 296 -13.08 -41.93 -29.29
CA ASN A 296 -14.29 -41.21 -29.65
C ASN A 296 -14.00 -40.01 -30.61
N THR A 297 -12.87 -39.31 -30.37
CA THR A 297 -12.49 -38.19 -31.21
C THR A 297 -12.05 -38.67 -32.62
N LEU A 298 -11.29 -39.76 -32.70
CA LEU A 298 -10.91 -40.37 -33.97
C LEU A 298 -12.12 -40.93 -34.74
N GLU A 299 -13.08 -41.50 -34.03
CA GLU A 299 -14.35 -41.95 -34.64
C GLU A 299 -15.15 -40.76 -35.21
N ALA A 300 -15.21 -39.63 -34.45
CA ALA A 300 -15.83 -38.41 -34.96
C ALA A 300 -15.11 -37.87 -36.23
N ILE A 301 -13.78 -37.89 -36.27
CA ILE A 301 -13.03 -37.56 -37.48
C ILE A 301 -13.38 -38.45 -38.65
N SER A 302 -13.47 -39.78 -38.44
CA SER A 302 -13.80 -40.73 -39.48
C SER A 302 -15.22 -40.56 -40.00
N MET A 303 -16.18 -40.24 -39.14
CA MET A 303 -17.55 -39.91 -39.54
C MET A 303 -17.57 -38.63 -40.39
N TYR A 304 -16.81 -37.62 -40.06
CA TYR A 304 -16.67 -36.40 -40.84
C TYR A 304 -16.01 -36.65 -42.20
N GLU A 305 -15.02 -37.51 -42.27
CA GLU A 305 -14.35 -37.87 -43.53
C GLU A 305 -15.27 -38.65 -44.47
N ASN A 306 -16.14 -39.49 -43.94
CA ASN A 306 -17.09 -40.30 -44.69
C ASN A 306 -18.31 -39.50 -45.18
N ASP A 307 -18.62 -38.34 -44.58
CA ASP A 307 -19.74 -37.50 -44.96
C ASP A 307 -19.32 -36.42 -45.97
N MET A 308 -19.27 -36.77 -47.25
CA MET A 308 -18.86 -35.89 -48.39
C MET A 308 -19.69 -34.60 -48.51
N ALA A 309 -20.83 -34.51 -47.83
CA ALA A 309 -21.71 -33.31 -47.87
C ALA A 309 -21.20 -32.14 -47.03
N ARG A 310 -20.10 -32.30 -46.31
CA ARG A 310 -19.58 -31.29 -45.37
C ARG A 310 -18.29 -30.56 -45.81
N ILE A 311 -17.97 -30.64 -47.08
CA ILE A 311 -16.89 -29.84 -47.64
C ILE A 311 -17.40 -28.41 -47.84
N VAL A 312 -16.85 -27.46 -47.08
CA VAL A 312 -17.16 -26.05 -47.24
C VAL A 312 -16.07 -25.41 -48.15
N LEU A 313 -16.50 -24.88 -49.29
CA LEU A 313 -15.65 -24.12 -50.19
C LEU A 313 -15.67 -22.66 -49.70
N VAL A 314 -14.54 -22.19 -49.14
CA VAL A 314 -14.40 -20.81 -48.74
C VAL A 314 -13.77 -20.00 -49.86
N PRO A 315 -14.46 -18.99 -50.43
CA PRO A 315 -13.90 -18.13 -51.43
C PRO A 315 -12.87 -17.20 -50.79
N THR A 316 -11.65 -17.23 -51.29
CA THR A 316 -10.57 -16.33 -50.89
C THR A 316 -10.05 -15.55 -52.08
N TYR A 317 -9.74 -14.26 -51.90
CA TYR A 317 -9.15 -13.39 -52.89
C TYR A 317 -7.70 -13.06 -52.50
N ASP A 318 -6.79 -13.17 -53.49
CA ASP A 318 -5.40 -12.72 -53.23
C ASP A 318 -5.25 -11.21 -53.49
N THR A 319 -4.04 -10.69 -53.30
CA THR A 319 -3.68 -9.29 -53.53
C THR A 319 -3.83 -8.86 -55.01
N ASN A 320 -3.91 -9.80 -55.96
CA ASN A 320 -4.12 -9.55 -57.38
C ASN A 320 -5.59 -9.72 -57.81
N ASN A 321 -6.52 -9.83 -56.84
CA ASN A 321 -7.93 -9.98 -57.08
C ASN A 321 -8.31 -11.29 -57.84
N GLN A 322 -7.45 -12.31 -57.75
CA GLN A 322 -7.75 -13.63 -58.28
C GLN A 322 -8.57 -14.40 -57.26
N PHE A 323 -9.63 -15.02 -57.75
CA PHE A 323 -10.55 -15.80 -56.94
C PHE A 323 -10.03 -17.24 -56.77
N TYR A 324 -9.80 -17.66 -55.53
CA TYR A 324 -9.46 -19.03 -55.18
C TYR A 324 -10.57 -19.62 -54.30
N MET A 325 -10.92 -20.85 -54.59
CA MET A 325 -11.77 -21.67 -53.70
C MET A 325 -10.85 -22.62 -52.92
N SER A 326 -10.69 -22.42 -51.65
CA SER A 326 -9.99 -23.36 -50.79
C SER A 326 -10.98 -24.32 -50.19
N GLN A 327 -10.63 -25.60 -50.19
CA GLN A 327 -11.36 -26.65 -49.53
C GLN A 327 -10.93 -26.67 -48.05
N THR A 328 -11.85 -26.33 -47.16
CA THR A 328 -11.60 -26.39 -45.70
C THR A 328 -12.53 -27.39 -45.07
N ARG A 329 -11.98 -28.25 -44.19
CA ARG A 329 -12.70 -29.18 -43.37
C ARG A 329 -12.95 -28.52 -42.01
N ILE A 330 -14.01 -27.73 -41.90
CA ILE A 330 -14.33 -27.02 -40.66
C ILE A 330 -14.63 -28.04 -39.56
N GLY A 331 -13.93 -27.98 -38.43
CA GLY A 331 -14.10 -28.81 -37.23
C GLY A 331 -13.21 -30.06 -37.19
N VAL A 332 -12.63 -30.52 -38.31
CA VAL A 332 -11.70 -31.67 -38.29
C VAL A 332 -10.39 -31.31 -37.59
N ASP A 333 -9.90 -30.06 -37.78
CA ASP A 333 -8.67 -29.59 -37.14
C ASP A 333 -8.80 -29.54 -35.60
N ASP A 334 -9.97 -29.13 -35.11
CA ASP A 334 -10.25 -29.12 -33.66
C ASP A 334 -10.34 -30.54 -33.10
N PHE A 335 -10.95 -31.47 -33.81
CA PHE A 335 -10.96 -32.88 -33.40
C PHE A 335 -9.57 -33.51 -33.47
N ALA A 336 -8.76 -33.18 -34.47
CA ALA A 336 -7.40 -33.67 -34.57
C ALA A 336 -6.54 -33.16 -33.41
N ALA A 337 -6.64 -31.85 -33.06
CA ALA A 337 -5.97 -31.28 -31.93
C ALA A 337 -6.40 -31.91 -30.58
N ASN A 338 -7.70 -32.21 -30.42
CA ASN A 338 -8.21 -32.92 -29.24
C ASN A 338 -7.71 -34.37 -29.17
N ALA A 339 -7.65 -35.08 -30.30
CA ALA A 339 -7.12 -36.45 -30.35
C ALA A 339 -5.63 -36.47 -29.96
N ASP A 340 -4.85 -35.51 -30.44
CA ASP A 340 -3.44 -35.36 -30.12
C ASP A 340 -3.26 -35.07 -28.61
N HIS A 341 -4.07 -34.12 -28.08
CA HIS A 341 -4.08 -33.83 -26.67
C HIS A 341 -4.35 -35.05 -25.76
N TYR A 342 -5.37 -35.86 -26.08
CA TYR A 342 -5.66 -37.07 -25.33
C TYR A 342 -4.61 -38.16 -25.50
N ALA A 343 -3.95 -38.22 -26.65
CA ALA A 343 -2.85 -39.15 -26.86
C ALA A 343 -1.63 -38.74 -26.00
N ASP A 344 -1.29 -37.45 -25.95
CA ASP A 344 -0.20 -36.91 -25.12
C ASP A 344 -0.50 -37.09 -23.63
N GLU A 345 -1.75 -36.81 -23.20
CA GLU A 345 -2.21 -37.05 -21.83
C GLU A 345 -2.01 -38.51 -21.43
N LYS A 346 -2.41 -39.45 -22.29
CA LYS A 346 -2.23 -40.89 -22.07
C LYS A 346 -0.76 -41.30 -21.93
N VAL A 347 0.12 -40.75 -22.78
CA VAL A 347 1.58 -41.00 -22.72
C VAL A 347 2.17 -40.46 -21.41
N SER A 348 1.77 -39.25 -20.99
CA SER A 348 2.20 -38.68 -19.70
C SER A 348 1.77 -39.56 -18.53
N ILE A 349 0.53 -40.01 -18.48
CA ILE A 349 0.02 -40.92 -17.42
C ILE A 349 0.80 -42.26 -17.38
N TYR A 350 1.12 -42.83 -18.50
CA TYR A 350 1.94 -44.03 -18.52
C TYR A 350 3.38 -43.78 -18.09
N GLY A 351 3.92 -42.60 -18.33
CA GLY A 351 5.18 -42.13 -17.76
C GLY A 351 5.12 -42.16 -16.23
N ASP A 352 4.08 -41.55 -15.64
CA ASP A 352 3.92 -41.52 -14.18
C ASP A 352 3.76 -42.93 -13.58
N ILE A 353 3.07 -43.83 -14.27
CA ILE A 353 2.94 -45.25 -13.84
C ILE A 353 4.30 -45.98 -13.91
N ALA A 354 5.11 -45.72 -14.93
CA ALA A 354 6.42 -46.30 -15.07
C ALA A 354 7.36 -45.82 -13.96
N ASP A 355 7.35 -44.52 -13.64
CA ASP A 355 8.14 -43.93 -12.56
C ASP A 355 7.74 -44.52 -11.20
N ASN A 356 6.42 -44.57 -10.90
CA ASN A 356 5.93 -45.23 -9.69
C ASN A 356 6.36 -46.71 -9.60
N THR A 357 6.28 -47.42 -10.72
CA THR A 357 6.68 -48.83 -10.78
C THR A 357 8.16 -49.00 -10.52
N HIS A 358 9.00 -48.15 -11.09
CA HIS A 358 10.42 -48.11 -10.83
C HIS A 358 10.73 -47.90 -9.34
N ILE A 359 10.06 -46.94 -8.69
CA ILE A 359 10.24 -46.73 -7.23
C ILE A 359 9.81 -47.96 -6.43
N ILE A 360 8.68 -48.60 -6.78
CA ILE A 360 8.22 -49.81 -6.13
C ILE A 360 9.28 -50.95 -6.25
N GLU A 361 9.88 -51.09 -7.43
CA GLU A 361 10.94 -52.09 -7.67
C GLU A 361 12.16 -51.82 -6.80
N GLN A 362 12.66 -50.58 -6.73
CA GLN A 362 13.80 -50.18 -5.90
C GLN A 362 13.55 -50.48 -4.42
N PHE A 363 12.40 -50.07 -3.89
CA PHE A 363 12.06 -50.30 -2.48
C PHE A 363 11.79 -51.78 -2.17
N SER A 364 11.40 -52.58 -3.16
CA SER A 364 11.22 -54.02 -2.98
C SER A 364 12.54 -54.79 -2.87
N VAL A 365 13.64 -54.27 -3.43
CA VAL A 365 15.00 -54.82 -3.27
C VAL A 365 15.50 -54.56 -1.85
N GLY A 366 15.08 -53.45 -1.22
CA GLY A 366 15.48 -53.05 0.13
C GLY A 366 16.82 -52.33 0.20
N VAL A 367 17.20 -51.95 1.42
CA VAL A 367 18.42 -51.15 1.69
C VAL A 367 19.69 -51.91 1.30
N GLN A 368 20.56 -51.24 0.53
CA GLN A 368 21.78 -51.83 -0.01
C GLN A 368 23.02 -51.57 0.86
N GLY A 369 23.04 -50.49 1.68
CA GLY A 369 24.19 -50.09 2.47
C GLY A 369 23.94 -49.92 3.97
N ASP A 370 24.90 -50.38 4.80
CA ASP A 370 24.83 -50.10 6.24
C ASP A 370 25.00 -48.60 6.51
N GLY A 371 24.04 -48.00 7.28
CA GLY A 371 24.07 -46.59 7.63
C GLY A 371 23.56 -45.63 6.51
N ALA A 372 22.91 -46.17 5.48
CA ALA A 372 22.33 -45.41 4.39
C ALA A 372 21.28 -44.38 4.89
N ASP A 373 20.44 -44.78 5.88
CA ASP A 373 19.48 -43.91 6.53
C ASP A 373 20.12 -42.67 7.19
N ALA A 374 21.21 -42.90 7.96
CA ALA A 374 21.90 -41.82 8.63
C ALA A 374 22.54 -40.82 7.65
N LYS A 375 22.96 -41.28 6.49
CA LYS A 375 23.50 -40.43 5.44
C LYS A 375 22.36 -39.63 4.73
N ALA A 376 21.21 -40.27 4.54
CA ALA A 376 20.03 -39.56 4.00
C ALA A 376 19.54 -38.46 4.97
N ASP A 377 19.46 -38.77 6.27
CA ASP A 377 19.11 -37.78 7.30
C ASP A 377 20.12 -36.63 7.32
N ALA A 378 21.42 -36.90 7.25
CA ALA A 378 22.45 -35.87 7.19
C ALA A 378 22.35 -34.99 5.92
N LEU A 379 21.92 -35.56 4.79
CA LEU A 379 21.65 -34.78 3.57
C LEU A 379 20.41 -33.90 3.71
N ILE A 380 19.36 -34.40 4.36
CA ILE A 380 18.15 -33.60 4.68
C ILE A 380 18.54 -32.44 5.56
N ASP A 381 19.23 -32.68 6.67
CA ASP A 381 19.69 -31.64 7.59
C ASP A 381 20.50 -30.55 6.88
N ARG A 382 21.36 -30.95 5.97
CA ARG A 382 22.17 -30.01 5.17
C ARG A 382 21.31 -29.17 4.25
N ILE A 383 20.30 -29.75 3.59
CA ILE A 383 19.38 -29.05 2.69
C ILE A 383 18.51 -28.07 3.49
N GLU A 384 18.01 -28.49 4.66
CA GLU A 384 17.28 -27.63 5.57
C GLU A 384 18.09 -26.42 5.98
N GLN A 385 19.31 -26.61 6.45
CA GLN A 385 20.22 -25.53 6.84
C GLN A 385 20.47 -24.56 5.70
N GLU A 386 20.64 -25.06 4.48
CA GLU A 386 20.85 -24.23 3.31
C GLU A 386 19.59 -23.44 2.93
N LEU A 387 18.42 -24.06 2.99
CA LEU A 387 17.14 -23.38 2.76
C LEU A 387 16.84 -22.29 3.81
N VAL A 388 17.13 -22.58 5.09
CA VAL A 388 17.00 -21.59 6.17
C VAL A 388 17.95 -20.41 5.93
N ARG A 389 19.19 -20.67 5.51
CA ARG A 389 20.17 -19.64 5.16
C ARG A 389 19.67 -18.75 4.01
N ILE A 390 19.19 -19.38 2.93
CA ILE A 390 18.69 -18.67 1.74
C ILE A 390 17.44 -17.87 2.09
N ALA A 391 16.51 -18.44 2.86
CA ALA A 391 15.31 -17.74 3.32
C ALA A 391 15.64 -16.53 4.19
N GLY A 392 16.63 -16.67 5.09
CA GLY A 392 17.13 -15.54 5.89
C GLY A 392 17.73 -14.43 5.03
N GLN A 393 18.54 -14.77 4.03
CA GLN A 393 19.08 -13.80 3.07
C GLN A 393 17.96 -13.12 2.24
N ALA A 394 16.95 -13.90 1.83
CA ALA A 394 15.78 -13.37 1.13
C ALA A 394 15.00 -12.39 1.99
N GLU A 395 14.77 -12.71 3.26
CA GLU A 395 14.05 -11.84 4.20
C GLU A 395 14.81 -10.52 4.44
N GLU A 396 16.12 -10.57 4.65
CA GLU A 396 16.96 -9.38 4.81
C GLU A 396 16.93 -8.50 3.55
N LEU A 397 17.04 -9.13 2.37
CA LEU A 397 17.01 -8.43 1.09
C LEU A 397 15.66 -7.72 0.86
N VAL A 398 14.54 -8.41 1.13
CA VAL A 398 13.20 -7.85 1.04
C VAL A 398 13.00 -6.72 2.05
N LYS A 399 13.50 -6.86 3.27
CA LYS A 399 13.44 -5.82 4.30
C LYS A 399 14.22 -4.57 3.88
N GLU A 400 15.42 -4.72 3.32
CA GLU A 400 16.21 -3.59 2.82
C GLU A 400 15.51 -2.90 1.63
N TYR A 401 14.98 -3.67 0.70
CA TYR A 401 14.19 -3.17 -0.43
C TYR A 401 12.99 -2.37 0.04
N ASN A 402 12.18 -2.92 0.93
CA ASN A 402 11.01 -2.27 1.48
C ASN A 402 11.36 -0.97 2.22
N ALA A 403 12.46 -0.95 2.98
CA ALA A 403 12.94 0.25 3.65
C ALA A 403 13.32 1.36 2.65
N ARG A 404 13.92 1.01 1.51
CA ARG A 404 14.21 1.98 0.44
C ARG A 404 12.95 2.45 -0.26
N GLN A 405 11.99 1.56 -0.50
CA GLN A 405 10.73 1.88 -1.16
C GLN A 405 9.72 2.59 -0.25
N ALA A 406 9.93 2.61 1.06
CA ALA A 406 9.03 3.26 2.01
C ALA A 406 8.72 4.72 1.65
N ASN A 407 9.73 5.48 1.19
CA ASN A 407 9.56 6.85 0.75
C ASN A 407 8.90 6.98 -0.63
N ASN A 408 8.96 5.92 -1.45
CA ASN A 408 8.36 5.90 -2.79
C ASN A 408 6.88 5.51 -2.75
N TYR A 409 6.48 4.65 -1.79
CA TYR A 409 5.08 4.24 -1.66
C TYR A 409 4.19 5.37 -1.14
N MET A 410 4.75 6.27 -0.32
CA MET A 410 3.99 7.30 0.37
C MET A 410 4.80 8.57 0.52
N THR A 411 4.27 9.69 0.05
CA THR A 411 4.81 11.01 0.30
C THR A 411 3.97 11.70 1.38
N ILE A 412 4.62 12.10 2.48
CA ILE A 412 4.00 12.83 3.57
C ILE A 412 4.49 14.28 3.52
N THR A 413 3.57 15.21 3.36
CA THR A 413 3.84 16.65 3.43
C THR A 413 3.10 17.23 4.62
N ILE A 414 3.85 17.66 5.63
CA ILE A 414 3.27 18.40 6.75
C ILE A 414 3.17 19.85 6.28
N SER A 415 1.95 20.38 6.19
CA SER A 415 1.77 21.78 5.91
C SER A 415 2.10 22.56 7.18
N SER A 416 3.24 23.24 7.15
CA SER A 416 3.66 24.08 8.25
C SER A 416 2.58 25.09 8.56
N VAL A 417 2.28 25.22 9.83
CA VAL A 417 1.40 26.25 10.40
C VAL A 417 1.80 27.67 9.97
N GLU A 418 3.04 27.87 9.49
CA GLU A 418 3.53 29.14 8.94
C GLU A 418 2.63 29.74 7.87
N ARG A 419 2.04 28.92 6.99
CA ARG A 419 1.12 29.43 5.95
C ARG A 419 -0.22 29.87 6.53
N GLN A 420 -0.70 29.15 7.53
CA GLN A 420 -1.92 29.50 8.27
C GLN A 420 -1.64 30.69 9.19
N ALA A 421 -0.49 30.72 9.84
CA ALA A 421 -0.04 31.83 10.68
C ALA A 421 0.09 33.15 9.89
N LYS A 422 0.66 33.11 8.67
CA LYS A 422 0.73 34.29 7.79
C LYS A 422 -0.64 34.81 7.40
N SER A 423 -1.56 33.93 7.02
CA SER A 423 -2.95 34.29 6.73
C SER A 423 -3.68 34.85 7.95
N LEU A 424 -3.45 34.23 9.10
CA LEU A 424 -3.99 34.67 10.38
C LEU A 424 -3.46 36.05 10.75
N ALA A 425 -2.13 36.29 10.63
CA ALA A 425 -1.49 37.57 10.90
C ALA A 425 -2.05 38.68 10.01
N VAL A 426 -2.26 38.40 8.71
CA VAL A 426 -2.87 39.36 7.78
C VAL A 426 -4.32 39.65 8.17
N ASN A 427 -5.11 38.64 8.52
CA ASN A 427 -6.51 38.83 8.93
C ASN A 427 -6.61 39.66 10.22
N ILE A 428 -5.74 39.42 11.19
CA ILE A 428 -5.76 40.20 12.44
C ILE A 428 -5.22 41.62 12.23
N ALA A 429 -4.22 41.82 11.36
CA ALA A 429 -3.76 43.14 10.98
C ALA A 429 -4.88 43.95 10.30
N VAL A 430 -5.64 43.34 9.39
CA VAL A 430 -6.80 43.99 8.76
C VAL A 430 -7.90 44.29 9.78
N LEU A 431 -8.21 43.35 10.69
CA LEU A 431 -9.23 43.59 11.73
C LEU A 431 -8.83 44.66 12.73
N THR A 432 -7.54 44.72 13.14
CA THR A 432 -7.03 45.84 14.00
C THR A 432 -7.07 47.16 13.28
N LEU A 433 -6.79 47.23 12.00
CA LEU A 433 -6.89 48.41 11.19
C LEU A 433 -8.34 48.90 11.06
N LEU A 434 -9.29 48.02 10.83
CA LEU A 434 -10.71 48.32 10.79
C LEU A 434 -11.22 48.79 12.16
N PHE A 435 -10.75 48.19 13.25
CA PHE A 435 -11.06 48.58 14.61
C PHE A 435 -10.55 50.01 14.89
N ASP A 436 -9.28 50.33 14.53
CA ASP A 436 -8.69 51.64 14.69
C ASP A 436 -9.47 52.71 13.90
N ILE A 437 -9.83 52.40 12.65
CA ILE A 437 -10.68 53.32 11.85
C ILE A 437 -12.04 53.56 12.52
N GLY A 438 -12.72 52.50 13.00
CA GLY A 438 -14.00 52.60 13.70
C GLY A 438 -13.90 53.45 14.98
N LEU A 439 -12.84 53.24 15.76
CA LEU A 439 -12.59 53.95 17.02
C LEU A 439 -12.35 55.47 16.78
N ARG A 440 -11.61 55.80 15.73
CA ARG A 440 -11.36 57.21 15.33
C ARG A 440 -12.61 57.88 14.81
N LEU A 441 -13.41 57.20 13.98
CA LEU A 441 -14.67 57.75 13.52
C LEU A 441 -15.65 58.01 14.66
N CYS A 442 -15.73 57.12 15.65
CA CYS A 442 -16.54 57.32 16.85
C CYS A 442 -16.03 58.51 17.67
N TRP A 443 -14.71 58.61 17.91
CA TRP A 443 -14.10 59.70 18.67
C TRP A 443 -14.33 61.04 17.97
N PHE A 444 -14.15 61.10 16.63
CA PHE A 444 -14.38 62.27 15.82
C PHE A 444 -15.85 62.73 15.91
N ALA A 445 -16.79 61.84 15.77
CA ALA A 445 -18.20 62.14 15.87
C ALA A 445 -18.59 62.68 17.25
N LEU A 446 -18.02 62.16 18.32
CA LEU A 446 -18.24 62.64 19.69
C LEU A 446 -17.61 64.00 19.94
N HIS A 447 -16.44 64.26 19.37
CA HIS A 447 -15.73 65.50 19.54
C HIS A 447 -16.39 66.64 18.77
N GLU A 448 -16.79 66.39 17.54
CA GLU A 448 -17.55 67.33 16.71
C GLU A 448 -18.93 67.62 17.32
N GLY A 449 -19.60 66.63 17.87
CA GLY A 449 -20.87 66.79 18.60
C GLY A 449 -20.72 67.65 19.86
N ARG A 450 -19.54 67.61 20.56
CA ARG A 450 -19.27 68.51 21.70
C ARG A 450 -18.95 69.93 21.27
N ARG A 451 -18.15 70.17 20.19
CA ARG A 451 -17.85 71.47 19.66
C ARG A 451 -19.11 72.28 19.22
N ARG A 452 -20.12 71.56 18.73
CA ARG A 452 -21.39 72.19 18.31
C ARG A 452 -22.33 72.51 19.44
N ARG A 453 -22.20 71.92 20.62
CA ARG A 453 -23.06 72.15 21.77
C ARG A 453 -22.59 73.35 22.64
N TRP A 454 -21.37 73.87 22.42
CA TRP A 454 -20.82 74.98 23.13
C TRP A 454 -20.19 75.98 22.11
N PRO A 455 -20.92 76.81 21.42
CA PRO A 455 -20.35 77.99 20.72
C PRO A 455 -19.83 78.93 21.79
N ALA A 456 -18.49 79.30 21.71
CA ALA A 456 -17.85 80.30 22.57
C ALA A 456 -18.43 81.70 22.35
#